data_97ead12a680a5eefe03f17e00c694760
#
_entry.id   97ead12a680a5eefe03f17e00c694760
#
_cell.length_a   1.000
_cell.length_b   1.000
_cell.length_c   1.000
_cell.angle_alpha   90.00
_cell.angle_beta   90.00
_cell.angle_gamma   90.00
#
_symmetry.space_group_name_H-M   'P 1'
#
loop_
_entity.id
_entity.type
_entity.pdbx_description
1 polymer ?
#
loop_
_entity_poly.entity_id
_entity_poly.type
_entity_poly.pdbx_seq_one_letter_code
_entity_poly.pdbx_strand_id
1 'polypeptide(L)'
;MPKSLKIILFSVSGFVGLLVLVAAALLLFVDANAYKPRLEAAASEALGMEVRVGGRLGIGFFPGFSITMEDVHIRNRGADLVSAKEARLGIDLFPLLHKQVRIAKIALKHPGVSIERDRGGRYNFENAEAAGGTLPALDLAKVSVSDGTLRYADKQSGDGFEAKDCSLDVRRLRLAEAKSPDLMKNLSFTAELACGVIRTKDFTVSDLKFSADGKNGVFDLKPVTMRIFGGQGSGNIRADFSGAVPTYQVHYSLPQFRIEEFYKTMSKQKIAEGSMDFSANLSMQGKTVNEMTQTANGAASLRGENLTLNGSDLDLEFSRFESSQNFNLVDVGAIFFAGPVGLAVTKGYNFASILKGSRGNSAIRRLVSEWKVERGAAQALDVAMATNENRIALHGGLDFVNGRFNDVTVALIDSKGCAKVRQKISGTFRKPVVEKPNILKTLTGPALRLLKKGRDIFPGGECEVFYAGSVAPPK
;
A
#
# COMPACT_ATOMS: atom_id res chain seq x y z
N MET A 1 -38.60 -26.84 -48.96
CA MET A 1 -37.12 -26.86 -48.75
C MET A 1 -36.50 -27.59 -49.94
N PRO A 2 -35.54 -27.01 -50.65
CA PRO A 2 -34.86 -27.68 -51.74
C PRO A 2 -34.11 -28.93 -51.28
N LYS A 3 -34.13 -30.01 -52.10
CA LYS A 3 -33.47 -31.28 -51.73
C LYS A 3 -32.00 -31.15 -51.32
N SER A 4 -31.25 -30.20 -51.88
CA SER A 4 -29.89 -29.89 -51.59
C SER A 4 -29.71 -29.39 -50.12
N LEU A 5 -30.64 -28.60 -49.62
CA LEU A 5 -30.57 -28.07 -48.23
C LEU A 5 -30.77 -29.17 -47.17
N LYS A 6 -31.66 -30.16 -47.47
CA LYS A 6 -31.85 -31.33 -46.61
C LYS A 6 -30.59 -32.20 -46.53
N ILE A 7 -29.93 -32.43 -47.66
CA ILE A 7 -28.71 -33.23 -47.74
C ILE A 7 -27.57 -32.54 -46.93
N ILE A 8 -27.43 -31.24 -47.09
CA ILE A 8 -26.43 -30.45 -46.32
C ILE A 8 -26.72 -30.52 -44.81
N LEU A 9 -28.01 -30.37 -44.44
CA LEU A 9 -28.40 -30.42 -43.03
C LEU A 9 -28.14 -31.78 -42.40
N PHE A 10 -28.46 -32.88 -43.12
CA PHE A 10 -28.18 -34.26 -42.66
C PHE A 10 -26.69 -34.55 -42.62
N SER A 11 -25.87 -34.07 -43.56
CA SER A 11 -24.42 -34.24 -43.56
C SER A 11 -23.78 -33.49 -42.42
N VAL A 12 -24.19 -32.25 -42.15
CA VAL A 12 -23.70 -31.45 -41.00
C VAL A 12 -24.12 -32.08 -39.68
N SER A 13 -25.36 -32.52 -39.53
CA SER A 13 -25.83 -33.18 -38.32
C SER A 13 -25.11 -34.52 -38.07
N GLY A 14 -24.86 -35.31 -39.14
CA GLY A 14 -24.10 -36.54 -39.04
C GLY A 14 -22.63 -36.31 -38.64
N PHE A 15 -22.03 -35.27 -39.21
CA PHE A 15 -20.67 -34.91 -38.87
C PHE A 15 -20.53 -34.37 -37.39
N VAL A 16 -21.49 -33.55 -36.97
CA VAL A 16 -21.55 -33.07 -35.57
C VAL A 16 -21.81 -34.26 -34.61
N GLY A 17 -22.71 -35.18 -35.00
CA GLY A 17 -22.97 -36.41 -34.20
C GLY A 17 -21.73 -37.30 -34.09
N LEU A 18 -20.99 -37.46 -35.19
CA LEU A 18 -19.73 -38.21 -35.19
C LEU A 18 -18.66 -37.53 -34.29
N LEU A 19 -18.52 -36.20 -34.36
CA LEU A 19 -17.59 -35.46 -33.47
C LEU A 19 -17.95 -35.62 -32.02
N VAL A 20 -19.25 -35.57 -31.68
CA VAL A 20 -19.70 -35.78 -30.29
C VAL A 20 -19.42 -37.21 -29.83
N LEU A 21 -19.65 -38.21 -30.70
CA LEU A 21 -19.32 -39.63 -30.38
C LEU A 21 -17.82 -39.85 -30.21
N VAL A 22 -16.99 -39.28 -31.06
CA VAL A 22 -15.51 -39.36 -30.91
C VAL A 22 -15.06 -38.66 -29.64
N ALA A 23 -15.60 -37.48 -29.32
CA ALA A 23 -15.29 -36.79 -28.09
C ALA A 23 -15.74 -37.59 -26.85
N ALA A 24 -16.94 -38.20 -26.89
CA ALA A 24 -17.43 -39.07 -25.83
C ALA A 24 -16.57 -40.34 -25.68
N ALA A 25 -16.17 -40.96 -26.80
CA ALA A 25 -15.25 -42.11 -26.78
C ALA A 25 -13.87 -41.73 -26.19
N LEU A 26 -13.31 -40.58 -26.56
CA LEU A 26 -12.06 -40.11 -25.98
C LEU A 26 -12.18 -39.88 -24.46
N LEU A 27 -13.31 -39.32 -24.01
CA LEU A 27 -13.58 -39.13 -22.57
C LEU A 27 -13.71 -40.45 -21.79
N LEU A 28 -14.28 -41.51 -22.45
CA LEU A 28 -14.54 -42.78 -21.80
C LEU A 28 -13.36 -43.77 -21.86
N PHE A 29 -12.54 -43.68 -22.93
CA PHE A 29 -11.48 -44.67 -23.19
C PHE A 29 -10.07 -44.18 -23.01
N VAL A 30 -9.83 -42.86 -22.91
CA VAL A 30 -8.49 -42.31 -22.63
C VAL A 30 -8.32 -42.07 -21.13
N ASP A 31 -7.51 -42.88 -20.49
CA ASP A 31 -7.10 -42.61 -19.11
C ASP A 31 -6.11 -41.46 -19.08
N ALA A 32 -6.61 -40.26 -18.81
CA ALA A 32 -5.80 -39.04 -18.70
C ALA A 32 -4.70 -39.18 -17.64
N ASN A 33 -4.94 -39.96 -16.57
CA ASN A 33 -3.97 -40.14 -15.49
C ASN A 33 -2.73 -40.91 -15.93
N ALA A 34 -2.80 -41.73 -16.98
CA ALA A 34 -1.63 -42.39 -17.55
C ALA A 34 -0.57 -41.41 -18.11
N TYR A 35 -1.01 -40.19 -18.48
CA TYR A 35 -0.12 -39.13 -19.00
C TYR A 35 0.43 -38.20 -17.91
N LYS A 36 -0.03 -38.33 -16.67
CA LYS A 36 0.34 -37.47 -15.54
C LYS A 36 1.86 -37.38 -15.32
N PRO A 37 2.66 -38.47 -15.28
CA PRO A 37 4.09 -38.36 -15.08
C PRO A 37 4.80 -37.61 -16.20
N ARG A 38 4.33 -37.75 -17.45
CA ARG A 38 4.91 -37.04 -18.60
C ARG A 38 4.59 -35.54 -18.52
N LEU A 39 3.39 -35.19 -18.09
CA LEU A 39 2.98 -33.80 -17.94
C LEU A 39 3.73 -33.12 -16.78
N GLU A 40 3.89 -33.80 -15.66
CA GLU A 40 4.68 -33.35 -14.52
C GLU A 40 6.16 -33.12 -14.92
N ALA A 41 6.76 -34.07 -15.65
CA ALA A 41 8.13 -33.94 -16.13
C ALA A 41 8.32 -32.78 -17.10
N ALA A 42 7.43 -32.63 -18.09
CA ALA A 42 7.50 -31.55 -19.05
C ALA A 42 7.27 -30.17 -18.41
N ALA A 43 6.31 -30.07 -17.47
CA ALA A 43 6.07 -28.85 -16.74
C ALA A 43 7.24 -28.50 -15.81
N SER A 44 7.83 -29.50 -15.16
CA SER A 44 9.01 -29.30 -14.29
C SER A 44 10.23 -28.82 -15.07
N GLU A 45 10.47 -29.39 -16.24
CA GLU A 45 11.54 -28.96 -17.14
C GLU A 45 11.32 -27.52 -17.64
N ALA A 46 10.09 -27.21 -18.08
CA ALA A 46 9.74 -25.89 -18.61
C ALA A 46 9.86 -24.78 -17.55
N LEU A 47 9.52 -25.07 -16.28
CA LEU A 47 9.58 -24.10 -15.19
C LEU A 47 10.92 -24.09 -14.44
N GLY A 48 11.75 -25.14 -14.61
CA GLY A 48 12.95 -25.34 -13.80
C GLY A 48 12.63 -25.58 -12.31
N MET A 49 11.42 -26.07 -12.02
CA MET A 49 10.89 -26.30 -10.67
C MET A 49 10.15 -27.64 -10.63
N GLU A 50 10.05 -28.26 -9.48
CA GLU A 50 9.30 -29.51 -9.32
C GLU A 50 7.79 -29.24 -9.42
N VAL A 51 7.12 -29.84 -10.42
CA VAL A 51 5.67 -29.80 -10.58
C VAL A 51 5.08 -31.15 -10.23
N ARG A 52 4.12 -31.18 -9.35
CA ARG A 52 3.37 -32.40 -8.97
C ARG A 52 1.87 -32.17 -9.05
N VAL A 53 1.16 -33.19 -9.48
CA VAL A 53 -0.32 -33.25 -9.51
C VAL A 53 -0.77 -34.35 -8.60
N GLY A 54 -1.21 -34.04 -7.37
CA GLY A 54 -1.65 -35.02 -6.35
C GLY A 54 -2.97 -35.71 -6.71
N GLY A 55 -3.90 -34.95 -7.31
CA GLY A 55 -5.25 -35.43 -7.65
C GLY A 55 -5.39 -35.97 -9.06
N ARG A 56 -6.59 -35.89 -9.60
CA ARG A 56 -6.97 -36.44 -10.90
C ARG A 56 -6.64 -35.50 -12.05
N LEU A 57 -6.31 -36.08 -13.21
CA LEU A 57 -6.30 -35.41 -14.49
C LEU A 57 -7.65 -35.62 -15.19
N GLY A 58 -8.27 -34.52 -15.62
CA GLY A 58 -9.50 -34.53 -16.41
C GLY A 58 -9.30 -33.86 -17.76
N ILE A 59 -10.02 -34.35 -18.78
CA ILE A 59 -10.07 -33.73 -20.10
C ILE A 59 -11.49 -33.21 -20.33
N GLY A 60 -11.64 -31.96 -20.75
CA GLY A 60 -12.91 -31.34 -21.09
C GLY A 60 -12.92 -30.79 -22.50
N PHE A 61 -14.08 -30.85 -23.15
CA PHE A 61 -14.25 -30.36 -24.53
C PHE A 61 -15.22 -29.21 -24.68
N PHE A 62 -15.90 -28.81 -23.60
CA PHE A 62 -16.85 -27.69 -23.64
C PHE A 62 -16.54 -26.66 -22.51
N PRO A 63 -16.51 -25.36 -22.78
CA PRO A 63 -16.62 -24.65 -24.08
C PRO A 63 -15.27 -24.53 -24.83
N GLY A 64 -14.55 -25.61 -25.03
CA GLY A 64 -13.26 -25.74 -25.68
C GLY A 64 -12.43 -26.82 -25.01
N PHE A 65 -11.34 -27.23 -25.65
CA PHE A 65 -10.48 -28.27 -25.11
C PHE A 65 -9.73 -27.75 -23.86
N SER A 66 -9.83 -28.51 -22.79
CA SER A 66 -9.18 -28.14 -21.52
C SER A 66 -8.65 -29.34 -20.78
N ILE A 67 -7.54 -29.16 -20.09
CA ILE A 67 -6.98 -30.12 -19.14
C ILE A 67 -7.23 -29.55 -17.75
N THR A 68 -7.85 -30.34 -16.89
CA THR A 68 -8.08 -30.02 -15.49
C THR A 68 -7.15 -30.89 -14.64
N MET A 69 -6.44 -30.28 -13.72
CA MET A 69 -5.53 -30.94 -12.78
C MET A 69 -6.00 -30.60 -11.37
N GLU A 70 -6.17 -31.59 -10.53
CA GLU A 70 -6.51 -31.43 -9.13
C GLU A 70 -5.26 -31.56 -8.28
N ASP A 71 -5.19 -30.78 -7.18
CA ASP A 71 -4.13 -30.81 -6.19
C ASP A 71 -2.73 -30.60 -6.82
N VAL A 72 -2.56 -29.45 -7.43
CA VAL A 72 -1.32 -29.05 -8.13
C VAL A 72 -0.37 -28.38 -7.16
N HIS A 73 0.88 -28.80 -7.15
CA HIS A 73 1.97 -28.21 -6.37
C HIS A 73 3.16 -27.86 -7.26
N ILE A 74 3.69 -26.67 -7.07
CA ILE A 74 4.96 -26.22 -7.67
C ILE A 74 5.92 -25.97 -6.52
N ARG A 75 7.02 -26.68 -6.52
CA ARG A 75 8.05 -26.60 -5.48
C ARG A 75 9.37 -26.11 -6.04
N ASN A 76 10.03 -25.29 -5.28
CA ASN A 76 11.41 -24.91 -5.56
C ASN A 76 12.28 -25.18 -4.32
N ARG A 77 13.37 -25.92 -4.50
CA ARG A 77 14.29 -26.29 -3.40
C ARG A 77 13.59 -26.94 -2.21
N GLY A 78 12.56 -27.76 -2.47
CA GLY A 78 11.82 -28.48 -1.44
C GLY A 78 10.73 -27.67 -0.69
N ALA A 79 10.57 -26.36 -1.00
CA ALA A 79 9.52 -25.52 -0.45
C ALA A 79 8.37 -25.35 -1.45
N ASP A 80 7.13 -25.41 -0.98
CA ASP A 80 5.95 -25.12 -1.79
C ASP A 80 5.92 -23.62 -2.12
N LEU A 81 6.04 -23.30 -3.41
CA LEU A 81 5.92 -21.94 -3.93
C LEU A 81 4.48 -21.63 -4.35
N VAL A 82 3.86 -22.58 -5.06
CA VAL A 82 2.47 -22.48 -5.49
C VAL A 82 1.77 -23.80 -5.24
N SER A 83 0.58 -23.73 -4.67
CA SER A 83 -0.35 -24.85 -4.61
C SER A 83 -1.70 -24.43 -5.20
N ALA A 84 -2.48 -25.33 -5.75
CA ALA A 84 -3.83 -25.04 -6.22
C ALA A 84 -4.71 -26.30 -6.08
N LYS A 85 -5.94 -26.10 -5.54
CA LYS A 85 -6.90 -27.19 -5.45
C LYS A 85 -7.31 -27.71 -6.82
N GLU A 86 -7.44 -26.82 -7.78
CA GLU A 86 -7.72 -27.11 -9.18
C GLU A 86 -7.00 -26.12 -10.08
N ALA A 87 -6.32 -26.63 -11.10
CA ALA A 87 -5.77 -25.84 -12.20
C ALA A 87 -6.39 -26.34 -13.52
N ARG A 88 -6.94 -25.41 -14.32
CA ARG A 88 -7.51 -25.71 -15.62
C ARG A 88 -6.76 -24.95 -16.69
N LEU A 89 -6.26 -25.68 -17.68
CA LEU A 89 -5.57 -25.15 -18.85
C LEU A 89 -6.49 -25.28 -20.07
N GLY A 90 -6.92 -24.15 -20.63
CA GLY A 90 -7.65 -24.12 -21.90
C GLY A 90 -6.66 -24.08 -23.06
N ILE A 91 -6.83 -25.02 -24.00
CA ILE A 91 -5.91 -25.21 -25.14
C ILE A 91 -6.62 -24.82 -26.42
N ASP A 92 -5.92 -24.10 -27.30
CA ASP A 92 -6.42 -23.75 -28.62
C ASP A 92 -6.43 -24.99 -29.54
N LEU A 93 -7.60 -25.32 -30.07
CA LEU A 93 -7.77 -26.49 -30.93
C LEU A 93 -7.06 -26.35 -32.29
N PHE A 94 -7.03 -25.15 -32.86
CA PHE A 94 -6.49 -24.95 -34.21
C PHE A 94 -4.97 -25.22 -34.27
N PRO A 95 -4.13 -24.71 -33.37
CA PRO A 95 -2.72 -25.10 -33.28
C PRO A 95 -2.54 -26.61 -32.99
N LEU A 96 -3.43 -27.20 -32.20
CA LEU A 96 -3.35 -28.61 -31.82
C LEU A 96 -3.49 -29.54 -33.07
N LEU A 97 -4.31 -29.15 -34.03
CA LEU A 97 -4.41 -29.88 -35.32
C LEU A 97 -3.08 -29.91 -36.11
N HIS A 98 -2.21 -28.95 -35.84
CA HIS A 98 -0.84 -28.85 -36.40
C HIS A 98 0.22 -29.38 -35.43
N LYS A 99 -0.16 -30.19 -34.42
CA LYS A 99 0.70 -30.75 -33.36
C LYS A 99 1.40 -29.69 -32.48
N GLN A 100 0.85 -28.48 -32.42
CA GLN A 100 1.33 -27.41 -31.54
C GLN A 100 0.37 -27.22 -30.37
N VAL A 101 0.87 -27.38 -29.15
CA VAL A 101 0.10 -27.12 -27.94
C VAL A 101 0.20 -25.64 -27.58
N ARG A 102 -0.91 -24.91 -27.67
CA ARG A 102 -0.99 -23.51 -27.28
C ARG A 102 -1.99 -23.36 -26.13
N ILE A 103 -1.51 -22.96 -24.96
CA ILE A 103 -2.33 -22.64 -23.80
C ILE A 103 -2.87 -21.23 -24.00
N ALA A 104 -4.20 -21.09 -24.10
CA ALA A 104 -4.86 -19.79 -24.26
C ALA A 104 -5.47 -19.27 -22.95
N LYS A 105 -5.84 -20.19 -22.03
CA LYS A 105 -6.51 -19.83 -20.79
C LYS A 105 -5.94 -20.62 -19.62
N ILE A 106 -5.82 -19.94 -18.47
CA ILE A 106 -5.43 -20.55 -17.19
C ILE A 106 -6.47 -20.16 -16.15
N ALA A 107 -7.03 -21.15 -15.45
CA ALA A 107 -7.90 -20.90 -14.31
C ALA A 107 -7.41 -21.68 -13.10
N LEU A 108 -7.25 -20.99 -11.97
CA LEU A 108 -6.81 -21.56 -10.71
C LEU A 108 -7.90 -21.36 -9.66
N LYS A 109 -8.25 -22.43 -8.96
CA LYS A 109 -9.17 -22.39 -7.82
C LYS A 109 -8.42 -22.64 -6.53
N HIS A 110 -8.66 -21.80 -5.54
CA HIS A 110 -8.01 -21.83 -4.22
C HIS A 110 -6.48 -21.97 -4.34
N PRO A 111 -5.82 -21.14 -5.18
CA PRO A 111 -4.37 -21.20 -5.20
C PRO A 111 -3.79 -20.59 -3.93
N GLY A 112 -2.76 -21.22 -3.40
CA GLY A 112 -1.87 -20.70 -2.37
C GLY A 112 -0.54 -20.35 -3.00
N VAL A 113 -0.13 -19.07 -2.93
CA VAL A 113 1.18 -18.60 -3.38
C VAL A 113 1.98 -18.17 -2.16
N SER A 114 3.18 -18.71 -1.98
CA SER A 114 4.07 -18.36 -0.86
C SER A 114 5.38 -17.81 -1.40
N ILE A 115 5.56 -16.51 -1.25
CA ILE A 115 6.78 -15.81 -1.63
C ILE A 115 7.58 -15.53 -0.37
N GLU A 116 8.79 -16.02 -0.32
CA GLU A 116 9.69 -15.85 0.81
C GLU A 116 11.02 -15.25 0.35
N ARG A 117 11.48 -14.21 1.04
CA ARG A 117 12.80 -13.63 0.88
C ARG A 117 13.68 -14.08 2.05
N ASP A 118 14.79 -14.74 1.77
CA ASP A 118 15.71 -15.23 2.80
C ASP A 118 16.54 -14.08 3.43
N ARG A 119 17.31 -14.40 4.48
CA ARG A 119 18.19 -13.43 5.13
C ARG A 119 19.33 -12.91 4.22
N GLY A 120 19.66 -13.63 3.17
CA GLY A 120 20.61 -13.24 2.14
C GLY A 120 20.01 -12.38 1.04
N GLY A 121 18.70 -12.08 1.12
CA GLY A 121 17.98 -11.24 0.16
C GLY A 121 17.47 -11.98 -1.08
N ARG A 122 17.60 -13.32 -1.15
CA ARG A 122 17.17 -14.13 -2.29
C ARG A 122 15.72 -14.59 -2.10
N TYR A 123 14.98 -14.62 -3.20
CA TYR A 123 13.60 -15.13 -3.19
C TYR A 123 13.53 -16.64 -3.41
N ASN A 124 12.53 -17.28 -2.82
CA ASN A 124 12.29 -18.71 -2.95
C ASN A 124 11.94 -19.16 -4.38
N PHE A 125 11.55 -18.25 -5.27
CA PHE A 125 11.30 -18.53 -6.69
C PHE A 125 12.52 -18.33 -7.58
N GLU A 126 13.63 -17.78 -7.08
CA GLU A 126 14.85 -17.61 -7.87
C GLU A 126 15.53 -18.96 -8.13
N ASN A 127 15.76 -19.27 -9.40
CA ASN A 127 16.58 -20.40 -9.81
C ASN A 127 18.01 -19.91 -10.10
N ALA A 128 18.99 -20.63 -9.57
CA ALA A 128 20.41 -20.29 -9.76
C ALA A 128 20.84 -20.29 -11.25
N GLU A 129 20.15 -21.06 -12.09
CA GLU A 129 20.45 -21.22 -13.52
C GLU A 129 19.72 -20.22 -14.42
N ALA A 130 18.65 -19.56 -13.93
CA ALA A 130 17.82 -18.64 -14.72
C ALA A 130 18.27 -17.17 -14.66
N ALA A 131 19.33 -16.85 -13.94
CA ALA A 131 19.85 -15.49 -13.82
C ALA A 131 20.48 -15.03 -15.16
N GLY A 132 19.65 -14.47 -16.05
CA GLY A 132 20.06 -13.88 -17.33
C GLY A 132 19.38 -14.48 -18.57
N GLY A 133 18.47 -15.44 -18.42
CA GLY A 133 17.71 -16.03 -19.53
C GLY A 133 16.73 -15.07 -20.19
N THR A 134 16.51 -15.25 -21.48
CA THR A 134 15.44 -14.60 -22.23
C THR A 134 14.12 -15.31 -21.91
N LEU A 135 13.13 -14.56 -21.44
CA LEU A 135 11.78 -15.09 -21.23
C LEU A 135 11.09 -15.27 -22.57
N PRO A 136 10.49 -16.45 -22.83
CA PRO A 136 9.77 -16.70 -24.07
C PRO A 136 8.53 -15.80 -24.18
N ALA A 137 8.11 -15.54 -25.41
CA ALA A 137 6.88 -14.83 -25.68
C ALA A 137 5.67 -15.59 -25.07
N LEU A 138 4.77 -14.86 -24.40
CA LEU A 138 3.57 -15.39 -23.81
C LEU A 138 2.36 -14.65 -24.38
N ASP A 139 1.33 -15.39 -24.78
CA ASP A 139 0.05 -14.83 -25.24
C ASP A 139 -1.09 -15.66 -24.65
N LEU A 140 -1.69 -15.14 -23.57
CA LEU A 140 -2.82 -15.75 -22.88
C LEU A 140 -4.06 -14.88 -23.04
N ALA A 141 -5.10 -15.45 -23.56
CA ALA A 141 -6.38 -14.75 -23.70
C ALA A 141 -7.01 -14.44 -22.33
N LYS A 142 -6.83 -15.35 -21.36
CA LYS A 142 -7.38 -15.21 -20.02
C LYS A 142 -6.58 -15.97 -18.96
N VAL A 143 -6.33 -15.30 -17.82
CA VAL A 143 -5.90 -15.94 -16.58
C VAL A 143 -6.90 -15.57 -15.50
N SER A 144 -7.46 -16.55 -14.79
CA SER A 144 -8.39 -16.32 -13.69
C SER A 144 -7.97 -17.07 -12.44
N VAL A 145 -8.11 -16.40 -11.31
CA VAL A 145 -7.88 -16.92 -9.97
C VAL A 145 -9.15 -16.71 -9.15
N SER A 146 -9.60 -17.72 -8.44
CA SER A 146 -10.69 -17.62 -7.47
C SER A 146 -10.24 -18.14 -6.12
N ASP A 147 -10.63 -17.41 -5.06
CA ASP A 147 -10.38 -17.76 -3.66
C ASP A 147 -8.89 -18.00 -3.35
N GLY A 148 -8.02 -17.19 -3.95
CA GLY A 148 -6.57 -17.28 -3.80
C GLY A 148 -6.07 -16.77 -2.44
N THR A 149 -4.97 -17.34 -1.99
CA THR A 149 -4.19 -16.87 -0.83
C THR A 149 -2.78 -16.53 -1.28
N LEU A 150 -2.32 -15.32 -0.97
CA LEU A 150 -0.94 -14.90 -1.19
C LEU A 150 -0.28 -14.62 0.15
N ARG A 151 0.86 -15.27 0.40
CA ARG A 151 1.72 -15.02 1.56
C ARG A 151 3.05 -14.47 1.08
N TYR A 152 3.46 -13.39 1.69
CA TYR A 152 4.80 -12.83 1.54
C TYR A 152 5.48 -12.75 2.89
N ALA A 153 6.73 -13.20 2.96
CA ALA A 153 7.56 -13.11 4.16
C ALA A 153 8.97 -12.67 3.79
N ASP A 154 9.43 -11.58 4.37
CA ASP A 154 10.82 -11.12 4.27
C ASP A 154 11.55 -11.46 5.59
N LYS A 155 12.43 -12.46 5.55
CA LYS A 155 13.21 -12.89 6.72
C LYS A 155 14.34 -11.93 7.08
N GLN A 156 14.66 -10.98 6.21
CA GLN A 156 15.69 -9.97 6.46
C GLN A 156 15.13 -8.82 7.29
N SER A 157 13.97 -8.30 6.93
CA SER A 157 13.31 -7.20 7.66
C SER A 157 12.37 -7.70 8.77
N GLY A 158 11.90 -8.94 8.68
CA GLY A 158 10.82 -9.49 9.53
C GLY A 158 9.44 -8.98 9.14
N ASP A 159 9.31 -8.33 7.98
CA ASP A 159 8.05 -7.86 7.44
C ASP A 159 7.36 -8.96 6.60
N GLY A 160 6.06 -8.83 6.43
CA GLY A 160 5.29 -9.75 5.60
C GLY A 160 3.80 -9.41 5.59
N PHE A 161 3.09 -10.10 4.70
CA PHE A 161 1.63 -10.01 4.68
C PHE A 161 1.01 -11.32 4.21
N GLU A 162 -0.24 -11.52 4.56
CA GLU A 162 -1.11 -12.59 4.06
C GLU A 162 -2.36 -11.95 3.46
N ALA A 163 -2.61 -12.19 2.16
CA ALA A 163 -3.83 -11.80 1.48
C ALA A 163 -4.70 -13.04 1.23
N LYS A 164 -5.96 -12.98 1.61
CA LYS A 164 -6.95 -14.06 1.49
C LYS A 164 -8.15 -13.65 0.68
N ASP A 165 -8.86 -14.66 0.18
CA ASP A 165 -10.08 -14.49 -0.62
C ASP A 165 -9.82 -13.57 -1.82
N CYS A 166 -8.67 -13.80 -2.47
CA CYS A 166 -8.26 -13.02 -3.62
C CYS A 166 -8.81 -13.63 -4.90
N SER A 167 -9.46 -12.81 -5.71
CA SER A 167 -9.86 -13.11 -7.08
C SER A 167 -9.10 -12.22 -8.06
N LEU A 168 -8.64 -12.81 -9.16
CA LEU A 168 -7.91 -12.10 -10.21
C LEU A 168 -8.44 -12.55 -11.56
N ASP A 169 -8.81 -11.61 -12.41
CA ASP A 169 -9.17 -11.84 -13.81
C ASP A 169 -8.25 -11.01 -14.70
N VAL A 170 -7.33 -11.66 -15.40
CA VAL A 170 -6.42 -11.02 -16.34
C VAL A 170 -6.84 -11.42 -17.74
N ARG A 171 -6.96 -10.44 -18.63
CA ARG A 171 -7.35 -10.64 -20.04
C ARG A 171 -6.27 -10.09 -20.95
N ARG A 172 -6.11 -10.74 -22.09
CA ARG A 172 -5.14 -10.33 -23.12
C ARG A 172 -3.74 -10.13 -22.58
N LEU A 173 -3.30 -11.07 -21.73
CA LEU A 173 -1.96 -11.07 -21.19
C LEU A 173 -0.96 -11.41 -22.29
N ARG A 174 -0.17 -10.44 -22.68
CA ARG A 174 0.89 -10.59 -23.69
C ARG A 174 2.21 -10.15 -23.13
N LEU A 175 3.20 -10.97 -23.31
CA LEU A 175 4.60 -10.67 -23.07
C LEU A 175 5.33 -10.95 -24.39
N ALA A 176 5.94 -9.93 -24.98
CA ALA A 176 6.90 -10.14 -26.07
C ALA A 176 8.17 -10.79 -25.50
N GLU A 177 8.90 -11.52 -26.34
CA GLU A 177 10.20 -12.06 -25.97
C GLU A 177 11.07 -10.94 -25.38
N ALA A 178 11.56 -11.13 -24.16
CA ALA A 178 12.23 -10.09 -23.43
C ALA A 178 13.35 -10.63 -22.56
N LYS A 179 14.42 -9.85 -22.44
CA LYS A 179 15.41 -10.04 -21.38
C LYS A 179 14.80 -9.58 -20.05
N SER A 180 15.21 -10.20 -18.95
CA SER A 180 14.69 -9.94 -17.60
C SER A 180 14.48 -8.44 -17.24
N PRO A 181 15.42 -7.49 -17.53
CA PRO A 181 15.23 -6.09 -17.18
C PRO A 181 14.13 -5.36 -17.98
N ASP A 182 13.72 -5.90 -19.14
CA ASP A 182 12.75 -5.29 -20.03
C ASP A 182 11.33 -5.89 -19.90
N LEU A 183 11.13 -6.80 -18.94
CA LEU A 183 9.87 -7.51 -18.73
C LEU A 183 8.67 -6.55 -18.67
N MET A 184 8.76 -5.52 -17.84
CA MET A 184 7.68 -4.57 -17.64
C MET A 184 7.36 -3.76 -18.90
N LYS A 185 8.36 -3.45 -19.73
CA LYS A 185 8.17 -2.70 -20.99
C LYS A 185 7.40 -3.51 -22.05
N ASN A 186 7.56 -4.84 -22.01
CA ASN A 186 7.01 -5.76 -23.01
C ASN A 186 5.71 -6.44 -22.55
N LEU A 187 5.24 -6.10 -21.35
CA LEU A 187 4.03 -6.66 -20.77
C LEU A 187 2.81 -5.81 -21.13
N SER A 188 1.75 -6.46 -21.61
CA SER A 188 0.43 -5.82 -21.80
C SER A 188 -0.70 -6.72 -21.29
N PHE A 189 -1.68 -6.13 -20.63
CA PHE A 189 -2.82 -6.84 -20.06
C PHE A 189 -3.93 -5.87 -19.64
N THR A 190 -5.12 -6.40 -19.41
CA THR A 190 -6.13 -5.77 -18.54
C THR A 190 -6.39 -6.72 -17.38
N ALA A 191 -6.50 -6.20 -16.16
CA ALA A 191 -6.72 -7.02 -14.98
C ALA A 191 -7.74 -6.39 -14.02
N GLU A 192 -8.48 -7.25 -13.34
CA GLU A 192 -9.33 -6.90 -12.21
C GLU A 192 -8.89 -7.75 -11.02
N LEU A 193 -8.56 -7.11 -9.90
CA LEU A 193 -8.19 -7.78 -8.66
C LEU A 193 -9.14 -7.37 -7.55
N ALA A 194 -9.58 -8.35 -6.78
CA ALA A 194 -10.27 -8.14 -5.51
C ALA A 194 -9.69 -9.08 -4.47
N CYS A 195 -9.39 -8.57 -3.26
CA CYS A 195 -8.99 -9.38 -2.12
C CYS A 195 -9.86 -9.04 -0.91
N GLY A 196 -10.35 -10.05 -0.21
CA GLY A 196 -11.21 -9.87 0.96
C GLY A 196 -10.46 -9.27 2.14
N VAL A 197 -9.34 -9.89 2.53
CA VAL A 197 -8.55 -9.45 3.70
C VAL A 197 -7.07 -9.56 3.42
N ILE A 198 -6.34 -8.50 3.73
CA ILE A 198 -4.88 -8.48 3.71
C ILE A 198 -4.40 -8.12 5.12
N ARG A 199 -3.68 -9.03 5.75
CA ARG A 199 -3.11 -8.85 7.09
C ARG A 199 -1.62 -8.63 7.00
N THR A 200 -1.17 -7.52 7.58
CA THR A 200 0.24 -7.26 7.86
C THR A 200 0.50 -7.47 9.35
N LYS A 201 1.73 -7.28 9.80
CA LYS A 201 2.07 -7.31 11.23
C LYS A 201 1.35 -6.21 12.03
N ASP A 202 1.16 -5.03 11.41
CA ASP A 202 0.74 -3.83 12.12
C ASP A 202 -0.74 -3.49 11.88
N PHE A 203 -1.30 -3.82 10.71
CA PHE A 203 -2.69 -3.45 10.35
C PHE A 203 -3.34 -4.46 9.41
N THR A 204 -4.65 -4.31 9.25
CA THR A 204 -5.46 -5.09 8.32
C THR A 204 -6.11 -4.17 7.31
N VAL A 205 -6.01 -4.54 6.03
CA VAL A 205 -6.76 -3.95 4.92
C VAL A 205 -7.84 -4.92 4.51
N SER A 206 -9.04 -4.45 4.25
CA SER A 206 -10.13 -5.27 3.71
C SER A 206 -10.69 -4.68 2.43
N ASP A 207 -11.38 -5.52 1.66
CA ASP A 207 -12.07 -5.13 0.43
C ASP A 207 -11.17 -4.39 -0.58
N LEU A 208 -9.89 -4.79 -0.68
CA LEU A 208 -9.01 -4.24 -1.72
C LEU A 208 -9.54 -4.62 -3.09
N LYS A 209 -9.77 -3.62 -3.93
CA LYS A 209 -10.17 -3.81 -5.34
C LYS A 209 -9.45 -2.82 -6.23
N PHE A 210 -9.05 -3.27 -7.40
CA PHE A 210 -8.60 -2.37 -8.46
C PHE A 210 -8.78 -2.99 -9.84
N SER A 211 -8.91 -2.12 -10.84
CA SER A 211 -8.76 -2.47 -12.25
C SER A 211 -7.41 -1.93 -12.73
N ALA A 212 -6.69 -2.72 -13.51
CA ALA A 212 -5.40 -2.34 -14.08
C ALA A 212 -5.44 -2.49 -15.60
N ASP A 213 -4.88 -1.52 -16.30
CA ASP A 213 -4.58 -1.57 -17.72
C ASP A 213 -3.08 -1.36 -17.93
N GLY A 214 -2.43 -2.33 -18.55
CA GLY A 214 -0.99 -2.32 -18.79
C GLY A 214 -0.69 -2.40 -20.27
N LYS A 215 0.11 -1.44 -20.79
CA LYS A 215 0.55 -1.41 -22.17
C LYS A 215 1.85 -0.62 -22.34
N ASN A 216 2.81 -1.16 -23.10
CA ASN A 216 4.07 -0.50 -23.44
C ASN A 216 4.83 0.03 -22.21
N GLY A 217 4.82 -0.73 -21.13
CA GLY A 217 5.48 -0.36 -19.88
C GLY A 217 4.73 0.62 -19.00
N VAL A 218 3.55 1.09 -19.43
CA VAL A 218 2.70 1.98 -18.62
C VAL A 218 1.56 1.17 -18.02
N PHE A 219 1.37 1.29 -16.71
CA PHE A 219 0.34 0.59 -15.95
C PHE A 219 -0.52 1.60 -15.19
N ASP A 220 -1.80 1.65 -15.52
CA ASP A 220 -2.80 2.47 -14.86
C ASP A 220 -3.69 1.59 -13.97
N LEU A 221 -3.65 1.80 -12.66
CA LEU A 221 -4.52 1.12 -11.68
C LEU A 221 -5.59 2.11 -11.23
N LYS A 222 -6.84 1.88 -11.62
CA LYS A 222 -7.96 2.79 -11.29
C LYS A 222 -9.33 2.12 -11.47
N PRO A 223 -10.25 2.34 -10.49
CA PRO A 223 -9.96 2.90 -9.17
C PRO A 223 -9.24 1.86 -8.31
N VAL A 224 -8.41 2.31 -7.38
CA VAL A 224 -7.89 1.49 -6.28
C VAL A 224 -8.72 1.82 -5.06
N THR A 225 -9.48 0.85 -4.55
CA THR A 225 -10.33 1.03 -3.37
C THR A 225 -9.97 0.03 -2.29
N MET A 226 -10.00 0.43 -1.02
CA MET A 226 -9.78 -0.46 0.12
C MET A 226 -10.41 0.11 1.38
N ARG A 227 -10.66 -0.76 2.35
CA ARG A 227 -11.00 -0.35 3.72
C ARG A 227 -9.80 -0.51 4.63
N ILE A 228 -9.45 0.54 5.34
CA ILE A 228 -8.37 0.56 6.32
C ILE A 228 -8.73 1.53 7.45
N PHE A 229 -8.39 1.18 8.70
CA PHE A 229 -8.67 2.00 9.89
C PHE A 229 -10.14 2.44 10.00
N GLY A 230 -11.09 1.59 9.61
CA GLY A 230 -12.51 1.91 9.63
C GLY A 230 -13.00 2.86 8.52
N GLY A 231 -12.12 3.45 7.73
CA GLY A 231 -12.46 4.28 6.57
C GLY A 231 -12.42 3.51 5.26
N GLN A 232 -13.12 4.01 4.24
CA GLN A 232 -13.07 3.49 2.88
C GLN A 232 -12.32 4.49 2.00
N GLY A 233 -11.10 4.11 1.58
CA GLY A 233 -10.29 4.94 0.73
C GLY A 233 -10.42 4.57 -0.75
N SER A 234 -10.09 5.55 -1.60
CA SER A 234 -10.03 5.37 -3.05
C SER A 234 -8.92 6.20 -3.66
N GLY A 235 -8.43 5.75 -4.82
CA GLY A 235 -7.36 6.46 -5.51
C GLY A 235 -7.01 5.85 -6.85
N ASN A 236 -5.94 6.38 -7.42
CA ASN A 236 -5.38 5.92 -8.67
C ASN A 236 -3.87 5.83 -8.55
N ILE A 237 -3.29 4.82 -9.18
CA ILE A 237 -1.84 4.64 -9.25
C ILE A 237 -1.47 4.49 -10.72
N ARG A 238 -0.48 5.27 -11.17
CA ARG A 238 0.15 5.10 -12.47
C ARG A 238 1.61 4.76 -12.28
N ALA A 239 2.07 3.69 -12.93
CA ALA A 239 3.47 3.30 -12.96
C ALA A 239 3.94 3.24 -14.43
N ASP A 240 5.03 3.91 -14.74
CA ASP A 240 5.59 3.99 -16.08
C ASP A 240 7.02 3.47 -16.10
N PHE A 241 7.21 2.32 -16.74
CA PHE A 241 8.48 1.61 -16.93
C PHE A 241 9.04 1.80 -18.34
N SER A 242 8.46 2.65 -19.18
CA SER A 242 8.90 2.87 -20.55
C SER A 242 10.29 3.53 -20.63
N GLY A 243 10.63 4.35 -19.62
CA GLY A 243 11.91 5.01 -19.50
C GLY A 243 13.04 4.13 -18.92
N ALA A 244 14.23 4.71 -18.77
CA ALA A 244 15.38 4.07 -18.13
C ALA A 244 15.20 3.92 -16.61
N VAL A 245 14.48 4.83 -16.00
CA VAL A 245 14.10 4.84 -14.59
C VAL A 245 12.58 4.88 -14.49
N PRO A 246 11.95 3.95 -13.77
CA PRO A 246 10.50 3.95 -13.57
C PRO A 246 10.00 5.21 -12.88
N THR A 247 8.82 5.70 -13.28
CA THR A 247 8.11 6.80 -12.62
C THR A 247 6.78 6.33 -12.07
N TYR A 248 6.36 6.93 -10.96
CA TYR A 248 5.12 6.57 -10.27
C TYR A 248 4.34 7.83 -9.92
N GLN A 249 3.03 7.77 -10.10
CA GLN A 249 2.08 8.80 -9.66
C GLN A 249 1.02 8.14 -8.79
N VAL A 250 0.79 8.67 -7.61
CA VAL A 250 -0.16 8.14 -6.63
C VAL A 250 -1.08 9.25 -6.19
N HIS A 251 -2.38 9.06 -6.42
CA HIS A 251 -3.44 9.87 -5.85
C HIS A 251 -4.26 8.97 -4.95
N TYR A 252 -4.38 9.27 -3.67
CA TYR A 252 -5.16 8.48 -2.75
C TYR A 252 -5.85 9.34 -1.71
N SER A 253 -7.10 9.03 -1.41
CA SER A 253 -7.92 9.66 -0.39
C SER A 253 -8.54 8.61 0.52
N LEU A 254 -8.49 8.86 1.83
CA LEU A 254 -9.09 8.02 2.87
C LEU A 254 -9.93 8.92 3.78
N PRO A 255 -11.18 9.20 3.39
CA PRO A 255 -12.08 10.01 4.19
C PRO A 255 -12.57 9.24 5.43
N GLN A 256 -12.83 9.99 6.49
CA GLN A 256 -13.47 9.52 7.71
C GLN A 256 -12.89 8.24 8.31
N PHE A 257 -11.58 8.04 8.21
CA PHE A 257 -10.95 6.94 8.92
C PHE A 257 -10.90 7.20 10.42
N ARG A 258 -10.94 6.15 11.21
CA ARG A 258 -10.97 6.23 12.67
C ARG A 258 -9.55 6.27 13.21
N ILE A 259 -9.21 7.39 13.87
CA ILE A 259 -7.85 7.59 14.38
C ILE A 259 -7.47 6.58 15.47
N GLU A 260 -8.44 6.09 16.25
CA GLU A 260 -8.22 5.03 17.23
C GLU A 260 -7.79 3.71 16.59
N GLU A 261 -8.32 3.36 15.42
CA GLU A 261 -7.91 2.16 14.69
C GLU A 261 -6.47 2.29 14.15
N PHE A 262 -6.10 3.50 13.75
CA PHE A 262 -4.75 3.80 13.36
C PHE A 262 -3.78 3.68 14.55
N TYR A 263 -4.07 4.27 15.70
CA TYR A 263 -3.20 4.21 16.87
C TYR A 263 -3.10 2.81 17.49
N LYS A 264 -4.08 1.93 17.32
CA LYS A 264 -3.99 0.51 17.73
C LYS A 264 -2.79 -0.22 17.11
N THR A 265 -2.31 0.23 15.95
CA THR A 265 -1.12 -0.33 15.29
C THR A 265 0.18 -0.02 16.05
N MET A 266 0.16 1.00 16.91
CA MET A 266 1.33 1.52 17.61
C MET A 266 1.25 1.28 19.12
N SER A 267 0.07 1.26 19.69
CA SER A 267 -0.17 1.14 21.13
C SER A 267 -1.44 0.39 21.45
N LYS A 268 -1.40 -0.40 22.52
CA LYS A 268 -2.61 -1.04 23.07
C LYS A 268 -3.53 -0.05 23.80
N GLN A 269 -3.01 1.13 24.16
CA GLN A 269 -3.79 2.18 24.82
C GLN A 269 -4.54 3.01 23.78
N LYS A 270 -5.76 3.42 24.13
CA LYS A 270 -6.55 4.36 23.35
C LYS A 270 -5.94 5.76 23.46
N ILE A 271 -5.12 6.15 22.49
CA ILE A 271 -4.44 7.44 22.47
C ILE A 271 -5.37 8.57 22.06
N ALA A 272 -6.12 8.38 20.99
CA ALA A 272 -7.07 9.36 20.49
C ALA A 272 -8.27 8.68 19.85
N GLU A 273 -9.38 9.42 19.71
CA GLU A 273 -10.63 8.97 19.11
C GLU A 273 -11.20 10.04 18.19
N GLY A 274 -11.93 9.59 17.16
CA GLY A 274 -12.63 10.43 16.20
C GLY A 274 -12.29 10.11 14.76
N SER A 275 -12.95 10.83 13.85
CA SER A 275 -12.79 10.63 12.41
C SER A 275 -11.84 11.66 11.82
N MET A 276 -10.99 11.21 10.90
CA MET A 276 -10.04 12.05 10.17
C MET A 276 -10.09 11.75 8.68
N ASP A 277 -9.70 12.73 7.89
CA ASP A 277 -9.52 12.63 6.45
C ASP A 277 -8.04 12.67 6.12
N PHE A 278 -7.59 11.72 5.30
CA PHE A 278 -6.23 11.70 4.76
C PHE A 278 -6.27 11.78 3.24
N SER A 279 -5.35 12.54 2.64
CA SER A 279 -5.11 12.52 1.20
C SER A 279 -3.62 12.63 0.89
N ALA A 280 -3.22 12.01 -0.22
CA ALA A 280 -1.88 12.09 -0.75
C ALA A 280 -1.92 12.21 -2.28
N ASN A 281 -1.07 13.09 -2.81
CA ASN A 281 -0.84 13.25 -4.23
C ASN A 281 0.67 13.33 -4.43
N LEU A 282 1.27 12.22 -4.85
CA LEU A 282 2.71 12.06 -4.91
C LEU A 282 3.16 11.60 -6.29
N SER A 283 4.27 12.14 -6.75
CA SER A 283 5.03 11.65 -7.89
C SER A 283 6.44 11.27 -7.44
N MET A 284 6.96 10.16 -7.94
CA MET A 284 8.29 9.68 -7.59
C MET A 284 8.90 8.89 -8.75
N GLN A 285 10.21 8.74 -8.74
CA GLN A 285 10.92 7.92 -9.70
C GLN A 285 12.03 7.13 -9.03
N GLY A 286 12.31 5.92 -9.51
CA GLY A 286 13.35 5.07 -8.94
C GLY A 286 13.06 3.59 -9.14
N LYS A 287 14.11 2.78 -9.00
CA LYS A 287 14.04 1.31 -9.04
C LYS A 287 13.93 0.70 -7.64
N THR A 288 14.27 1.47 -6.62
CA THR A 288 14.24 1.06 -5.21
C THR A 288 13.39 2.03 -4.40
N VAL A 289 12.88 1.59 -3.26
CA VAL A 289 12.11 2.44 -2.33
C VAL A 289 12.94 3.67 -1.90
N ASN A 290 14.25 3.49 -1.70
CA ASN A 290 15.13 4.59 -1.33
C ASN A 290 15.20 5.66 -2.44
N GLU A 291 15.40 5.26 -3.71
CA GLU A 291 15.38 6.18 -4.86
C GLU A 291 14.04 6.88 -5.01
N MET A 292 12.92 6.13 -4.87
CA MET A 292 11.57 6.70 -4.89
C MET A 292 11.38 7.73 -3.78
N THR A 293 11.89 7.46 -2.59
CA THR A 293 11.84 8.43 -1.47
C THR A 293 12.62 9.69 -1.80
N GLN A 294 13.85 9.56 -2.33
CA GLN A 294 14.72 10.70 -2.68
C GLN A 294 14.14 11.60 -3.78
N THR A 295 13.28 11.05 -4.62
CA THR A 295 12.68 11.76 -5.76
C THR A 295 11.21 12.13 -5.52
N ALA A 296 10.64 11.79 -4.37
CA ALA A 296 9.24 12.04 -4.05
C ALA A 296 8.92 13.54 -4.05
N ASN A 297 7.88 13.92 -4.79
CA ASN A 297 7.35 15.28 -4.86
C ASN A 297 5.82 15.24 -4.79
N GLY A 298 5.21 16.29 -4.24
CA GLY A 298 3.76 16.42 -4.19
C GLY A 298 3.24 17.00 -2.90
N ALA A 299 2.12 16.48 -2.41
CA ALA A 299 1.48 16.95 -1.20
C ALA A 299 0.81 15.79 -0.44
N ALA A 300 0.73 15.95 0.87
CA ALA A 300 -0.07 15.10 1.75
C ALA A 300 -0.82 15.96 2.74
N SER A 301 -2.05 15.57 3.08
CA SER A 301 -2.86 16.27 4.07
C SER A 301 -3.57 15.30 5.02
N LEU A 302 -3.72 15.73 6.26
CA LEU A 302 -4.47 15.08 7.31
C LEU A 302 -5.36 16.13 7.99
N ARG A 303 -6.64 15.87 8.11
CA ARG A 303 -7.60 16.80 8.72
C ARG A 303 -8.53 16.04 9.65
N GLY A 304 -8.89 16.67 10.77
CA GLY A 304 -9.85 16.10 11.71
C GLY A 304 -10.57 17.20 12.49
N GLU A 305 -11.79 16.91 12.89
CA GLU A 305 -12.62 17.79 13.71
C GLU A 305 -13.24 16.98 14.85
N ASN A 306 -13.41 17.65 16.00
CA ASN A 306 -14.04 17.05 17.19
C ASN A 306 -13.38 15.73 17.61
N LEU A 307 -12.05 15.71 17.65
CA LEU A 307 -11.29 14.57 18.12
C LEU A 307 -11.14 14.62 19.64
N THR A 308 -10.95 13.46 20.25
CA THR A 308 -10.64 13.34 21.68
C THR A 308 -9.24 12.75 21.84
N LEU A 309 -8.36 13.42 22.56
CA LEU A 309 -7.09 12.87 23.05
C LEU A 309 -7.32 12.31 24.45
N ASN A 310 -7.00 11.04 24.65
CA ASN A 310 -7.17 10.36 25.94
C ASN A 310 -5.88 10.37 26.77
N GLY A 311 -6.03 10.47 28.08
CA GLY A 311 -4.93 10.35 29.03
C GLY A 311 -4.12 11.63 29.23
N SER A 312 -4.53 12.76 28.65
CA SER A 312 -3.90 14.06 28.87
C SER A 312 -4.92 15.19 28.72
N ASP A 313 -4.97 16.08 29.69
CA ASP A 313 -5.67 17.36 29.60
C ASP A 313 -4.68 18.44 29.15
N LEU A 314 -4.62 18.68 27.84
CA LEU A 314 -3.67 19.63 27.25
C LEU A 314 -3.89 21.05 27.72
N ASP A 315 -5.14 21.49 27.90
CA ASP A 315 -5.42 22.85 28.33
C ASP A 315 -4.92 23.07 29.77
N LEU A 316 -5.09 22.09 30.65
CA LEU A 316 -4.52 22.10 31.99
C LEU A 316 -2.99 22.04 31.96
N GLU A 317 -2.40 21.19 31.12
CA GLU A 317 -0.96 21.05 30.99
C GLU A 317 -0.31 22.36 30.47
N PHE A 318 -0.93 23.03 29.50
CA PHE A 318 -0.47 24.32 28.99
C PHE A 318 -0.55 25.42 30.05
N SER A 319 -1.60 25.45 30.86
CA SER A 319 -1.70 26.40 31.94
C SER A 319 -0.63 26.19 33.04
N ARG A 320 -0.31 24.93 33.33
CA ARG A 320 0.79 24.56 34.25
C ARG A 320 2.16 24.81 33.67
N PHE A 321 2.33 24.66 32.35
CA PHE A 321 3.60 24.89 31.68
C PHE A 321 4.09 26.34 31.82
N GLU A 322 3.19 27.32 31.79
CA GLU A 322 3.51 28.71 32.05
C GLU A 322 4.19 28.89 33.43
N SER A 323 3.95 27.96 34.36
CA SER A 323 4.51 28.02 35.72
C SER A 323 5.64 27.03 36.02
N SER A 324 5.69 25.85 35.35
CA SER A 324 6.60 24.75 35.76
C SER A 324 7.64 24.34 34.75
N GLN A 325 7.49 24.70 33.44
CA GLN A 325 8.41 24.42 32.31
C GLN A 325 8.72 22.93 32.08
N ASN A 326 7.94 22.01 32.63
CA ASN A 326 8.20 20.56 32.54
C ASN A 326 7.43 19.84 31.45
N PHE A 327 6.75 20.56 30.55
CA PHE A 327 5.94 20.00 29.50
C PHE A 327 6.66 20.03 28.14
N ASN A 328 6.45 19.01 27.30
CA ASN A 328 7.06 18.92 25.99
C ASN A 328 6.02 19.12 24.88
N LEU A 329 5.96 20.33 24.32
CA LEU A 329 5.08 20.67 23.19
C LEU A 329 5.30 19.81 21.95
N VAL A 330 6.53 19.34 21.81
CA VAL A 330 6.96 18.52 20.68
C VAL A 330 6.27 17.18 20.66
N ASP A 331 6.07 16.60 21.82
CA ASP A 331 5.43 15.31 21.98
C ASP A 331 3.97 15.38 21.52
N VAL A 332 3.26 16.45 21.89
CA VAL A 332 1.90 16.71 21.42
C VAL A 332 1.87 16.91 19.91
N GLY A 333 2.80 17.71 19.38
CA GLY A 333 2.93 17.95 17.94
C GLY A 333 3.17 16.66 17.16
N ALA A 334 4.06 15.79 17.62
CA ALA A 334 4.41 14.55 16.93
C ALA A 334 3.23 13.57 16.79
N ILE A 335 2.36 13.48 17.82
CA ILE A 335 1.18 12.60 17.77
C ILE A 335 0.21 13.01 16.66
N PHE A 336 -0.06 14.31 16.54
CA PHE A 336 -1.11 14.79 15.66
C PHE A 336 -0.62 15.20 14.28
N PHE A 337 0.60 15.70 14.15
CA PHE A 337 1.08 16.27 12.90
C PHE A 337 1.74 15.27 11.97
N ALA A 338 2.34 14.22 12.51
CA ALA A 338 3.00 13.20 11.70
C ALA A 338 2.03 12.23 11.03
N GLY A 339 0.83 11.99 11.60
CA GLY A 339 -0.22 11.13 11.01
C GLY A 339 0.28 9.80 10.45
N PRO A 340 -0.34 9.27 9.39
CA PRO A 340 0.13 8.07 8.69
C PRO A 340 1.54 8.18 8.11
N VAL A 341 1.97 9.40 7.76
CA VAL A 341 3.33 9.70 7.29
C VAL A 341 4.33 9.55 8.44
N GLY A 342 3.94 9.93 9.64
CA GLY A 342 4.75 9.77 10.85
C GLY A 342 5.00 8.32 11.24
N LEU A 343 4.11 7.39 10.90
CA LEU A 343 4.32 5.96 11.10
C LEU A 343 5.56 5.44 10.39
N ALA A 344 5.79 5.89 9.16
CA ALA A 344 6.99 5.51 8.40
C ALA A 344 8.27 6.05 9.04
N VAL A 345 8.16 7.20 9.73
CA VAL A 345 9.26 7.93 10.36
C VAL A 345 9.57 7.41 11.77
N THR A 346 8.53 6.98 12.48
CA THR A 346 8.61 6.74 13.93
C THR A 346 8.64 5.26 14.31
N LYS A 347 8.89 4.35 13.38
CA LYS A 347 9.18 2.93 13.69
C LYS A 347 10.38 2.85 14.68
N GLY A 348 10.11 3.11 15.95
CA GLY A 348 11.13 3.08 17.02
C GLY A 348 11.00 4.16 18.09
N TYR A 349 10.15 5.18 17.89
CA TYR A 349 9.90 6.17 18.94
C TYR A 349 8.73 5.74 19.83
N ASN A 350 8.97 5.68 21.13
CA ASN A 350 7.97 5.24 22.09
C ASN A 350 7.06 6.42 22.48
N PHE A 351 6.12 6.82 21.58
CA PHE A 351 5.13 7.88 21.86
C PHE A 351 4.27 7.59 23.09
N ALA A 352 4.20 6.33 23.52
CA ALA A 352 3.48 5.96 24.75
C ALA A 352 4.09 6.58 26.02
N SER A 353 5.32 7.07 25.98
CA SER A 353 5.93 7.74 27.12
C SER A 353 5.36 9.15 27.38
N ILE A 354 4.80 9.75 26.32
CA ILE A 354 4.26 11.11 26.33
C ILE A 354 2.98 11.21 27.16
N LEU A 355 2.20 10.13 27.17
CA LEU A 355 0.88 10.09 27.82
C LEU A 355 0.93 9.58 29.26
N LYS A 356 2.12 9.35 29.82
CA LYS A 356 2.27 8.79 31.18
C LYS A 356 2.11 9.81 32.32
N GLY A 357 1.92 11.07 32.01
CA GLY A 357 2.06 12.14 33.03
C GLY A 357 0.77 12.74 33.59
N SER A 358 -0.33 12.75 32.87
CA SER A 358 -1.52 13.45 33.31
C SER A 358 -2.80 12.59 33.22
N ARG A 359 -3.76 12.89 34.10
CA ARG A 359 -5.10 12.31 34.04
C ARG A 359 -6.03 13.31 33.34
N GLY A 360 -6.93 12.82 32.49
CA GLY A 360 -7.91 13.65 31.80
C GLY A 360 -8.00 13.36 30.31
N ASN A 361 -8.82 14.09 29.60
CA ASN A 361 -8.99 14.03 28.17
C ASN A 361 -9.01 15.45 27.60
N SER A 362 -8.51 15.61 26.37
CA SER A 362 -8.58 16.88 25.66
C SER A 362 -9.51 16.78 24.45
N ALA A 363 -10.39 17.74 24.29
CA ALA A 363 -11.12 17.94 23.06
C ALA A 363 -10.25 18.70 22.05
N ILE A 364 -10.01 18.09 20.89
CA ILE A 364 -9.37 18.74 19.75
C ILE A 364 -10.46 19.17 18.79
N ARG A 365 -10.77 20.45 18.74
CA ARG A 365 -11.84 20.99 17.90
C ARG A 365 -11.54 20.88 16.43
N ARG A 366 -10.32 21.19 16.07
CA ARG A 366 -9.82 21.11 14.69
C ARG A 366 -8.35 20.78 14.66
N LEU A 367 -7.98 19.92 13.72
CA LEU A 367 -6.62 19.57 13.38
C LEU A 367 -6.46 19.66 11.87
N VAL A 368 -5.41 20.34 11.43
CA VAL A 368 -4.96 20.43 10.04
C VAL A 368 -3.47 20.11 10.02
N SER A 369 -3.07 19.27 9.06
CA SER A 369 -1.66 18.89 8.87
C SER A 369 -1.41 18.75 7.37
N GLU A 370 -1.00 19.84 6.73
CA GLU A 370 -0.75 19.92 5.29
C GLU A 370 0.73 20.08 5.01
N TRP A 371 1.22 19.23 4.12
CA TRP A 371 2.63 19.11 3.80
C TRP A 371 2.87 19.18 2.31
N LYS A 372 3.87 19.93 1.91
CA LYS A 372 4.47 19.89 0.58
C LYS A 372 5.68 18.97 0.61
N VAL A 373 5.75 18.05 -0.32
CA VAL A 373 6.87 17.11 -0.44
C VAL A 373 7.71 17.52 -1.64
N GLU A 374 8.99 17.72 -1.43
CA GLU A 374 9.97 18.03 -2.46
C GLU A 374 11.25 17.20 -2.24
N ARG A 375 11.60 16.39 -3.22
CA ARG A 375 12.78 15.51 -3.18
C ARG A 375 12.93 14.75 -1.88
N GLY A 376 11.83 14.15 -1.42
CA GLY A 376 11.77 13.34 -0.22
C GLY A 376 11.81 14.11 1.11
N ALA A 377 11.77 15.43 1.07
CA ALA A 377 11.57 16.27 2.24
C ALA A 377 10.15 16.84 2.27
N ALA A 378 9.45 16.69 3.40
CA ALA A 378 8.14 17.28 3.61
C ALA A 378 8.27 18.60 4.38
N GLN A 379 7.75 19.68 3.81
CA GLN A 379 7.70 21.01 4.42
C GLN A 379 6.27 21.30 4.90
N ALA A 380 6.13 21.72 6.15
CA ALA A 380 4.85 22.12 6.71
C ALA A 380 4.30 23.36 6.00
N LEU A 381 3.07 23.29 5.47
CA LEU A 381 2.35 24.40 4.85
C LEU A 381 1.32 24.98 5.83
N ASP A 382 0.43 24.12 6.32
CA ASP A 382 -0.59 24.49 7.30
C ASP A 382 -0.68 23.32 8.30
N VAL A 383 0.05 23.45 9.41
CA VAL A 383 0.11 22.42 10.44
C VAL A 383 -0.22 23.03 11.79
N ALA A 384 -1.44 22.79 12.25
CA ALA A 384 -1.94 23.31 13.51
C ALA A 384 -3.11 22.49 14.06
N MET A 385 -3.35 22.64 15.37
CA MET A 385 -4.55 22.16 16.03
C MET A 385 -5.07 23.16 17.04
N ALA A 386 -6.37 23.13 17.31
CA ALA A 386 -7.03 23.90 18.35
C ALA A 386 -7.72 22.96 19.35
N THR A 387 -7.49 23.18 20.63
CA THR A 387 -8.24 22.63 21.74
C THR A 387 -9.41 23.54 22.09
N ASN A 388 -10.00 23.41 23.26
CA ASN A 388 -11.03 24.34 23.73
C ASN A 388 -10.46 25.72 24.07
N GLU A 389 -9.24 25.82 24.57
CA GLU A 389 -8.65 27.05 25.10
C GLU A 389 -7.36 27.46 24.37
N ASN A 390 -6.68 26.51 23.73
CA ASN A 390 -5.36 26.72 23.17
C ASN A 390 -5.28 26.37 21.70
N ARG A 391 -4.26 26.94 21.05
CA ARG A 391 -3.93 26.66 19.65
C ARG A 391 -2.42 26.38 19.55
N ILE A 392 -2.07 25.29 18.88
CA ILE A 392 -0.68 24.85 18.66
C ILE A 392 -0.43 24.82 17.17
N ALA A 393 0.73 25.28 16.74
CA ALA A 393 1.16 25.20 15.33
C ALA A 393 2.59 24.66 15.23
N LEU A 394 2.91 24.14 14.05
CA LEU A 394 4.21 23.60 13.71
C LEU A 394 4.71 24.24 12.42
N HIS A 395 5.98 24.63 12.44
CA HIS A 395 6.76 25.03 11.27
C HIS A 395 7.97 24.13 11.12
N GLY A 396 8.55 24.08 9.91
CA GLY A 396 9.73 23.29 9.60
C GLY A 396 9.42 22.10 8.71
N GLY A 397 10.31 21.15 8.64
CA GLY A 397 10.22 20.04 7.71
C GLY A 397 10.71 18.71 8.25
N LEU A 398 10.36 17.65 7.53
CA LEU A 398 10.76 16.27 7.78
C LEU A 398 11.57 15.78 6.58
N ASP A 399 12.84 15.46 6.78
CA ASP A 399 13.70 14.90 5.75
C ASP A 399 13.68 13.37 5.82
N PHE A 400 12.89 12.75 4.95
CA PHE A 400 12.75 11.29 4.90
C PHE A 400 13.96 10.58 4.28
N VAL A 401 14.76 11.31 3.50
CA VAL A 401 15.97 10.78 2.87
C VAL A 401 17.04 10.50 3.93
N ASN A 402 17.24 11.47 4.83
CA ASN A 402 18.25 11.39 5.88
C ASN A 402 17.65 11.00 7.24
N GLY A 403 16.33 10.82 7.34
CA GLY A 403 15.63 10.44 8.56
C GLY A 403 15.81 11.47 9.69
N ARG A 404 15.66 12.77 9.41
CA ARG A 404 15.93 13.85 10.35
C ARG A 404 14.90 14.97 10.32
N PHE A 405 14.84 15.73 11.40
CA PHE A 405 14.06 16.95 11.51
C PHE A 405 14.82 18.13 10.91
N ASN A 406 14.13 18.95 10.08
CA ASN A 406 14.65 20.17 9.48
C ASN A 406 13.96 21.38 10.12
N ASP A 407 14.64 22.05 11.04
CA ASP A 407 14.18 23.28 11.72
C ASP A 407 12.74 23.19 12.24
N VAL A 408 12.33 22.01 12.74
CA VAL A 408 10.98 21.84 13.26
C VAL A 408 10.83 22.64 14.54
N THR A 409 9.84 23.51 14.56
CA THR A 409 9.47 24.31 15.72
C THR A 409 7.98 24.14 15.98
N VAL A 410 7.64 23.78 17.21
CA VAL A 410 6.25 23.72 17.69
C VAL A 410 6.03 24.93 18.61
N ALA A 411 4.88 25.60 18.44
CA ALA A 411 4.55 26.76 19.23
C ALA A 411 3.13 26.71 19.77
N LEU A 412 2.95 27.11 21.00
CA LEU A 412 1.67 27.54 21.55
C LEU A 412 1.43 28.98 21.09
N ILE A 413 0.31 29.27 20.44
CA ILE A 413 0.03 30.55 19.79
C ILE A 413 -1.20 31.24 20.36
N ASP A 414 -1.20 32.55 20.34
CA ASP A 414 -2.32 33.38 20.77
C ASP A 414 -3.40 33.54 19.68
N SER A 415 -4.44 34.34 19.94
CA SER A 415 -5.50 34.63 18.99
C SER A 415 -5.02 35.35 17.74
N LYS A 416 -3.93 36.09 17.80
CA LYS A 416 -3.33 36.80 16.65
C LYS A 416 -2.35 35.93 15.84
N GLY A 417 -2.07 34.70 16.29
CA GLY A 417 -1.11 33.79 15.68
C GLY A 417 0.33 34.02 16.13
N CYS A 418 0.55 34.77 17.16
CA CYS A 418 1.87 35.01 17.76
C CYS A 418 2.27 33.88 18.69
N ALA A 419 3.52 33.46 18.65
CA ALA A 419 3.99 32.40 19.56
C ALA A 419 4.10 32.93 20.99
N LYS A 420 3.40 32.31 21.92
CA LYS A 420 3.58 32.48 23.36
C LYS A 420 4.78 31.70 23.86
N VAL A 421 4.93 30.47 23.38
CA VAL A 421 6.02 29.56 23.71
C VAL A 421 6.45 28.83 22.44
N ARG A 422 7.73 28.68 22.23
CA ARG A 422 8.32 27.94 21.10
C ARG A 422 9.25 26.86 21.63
N GLN A 423 9.24 25.71 20.98
CA GLN A 423 10.14 24.60 21.26
C GLN A 423 10.65 24.00 19.96
N LYS A 424 11.97 23.91 19.81
CA LYS A 424 12.63 23.35 18.64
C LYS A 424 12.89 21.86 18.79
N ILE A 425 12.78 21.16 17.66
CA ILE A 425 13.22 19.77 17.50
C ILE A 425 14.29 19.73 16.42
N SER A 426 15.35 19.00 16.72
CA SER A 426 16.44 18.69 15.79
C SER A 426 16.85 17.23 15.93
N GLY A 427 17.92 16.83 15.24
CA GLY A 427 18.43 15.47 15.29
C GLY A 427 17.72 14.52 14.32
N THR A 428 17.89 13.22 14.53
CA THR A 428 17.27 12.18 13.70
C THR A 428 15.93 11.74 14.27
N PHE A 429 15.08 11.14 13.42
CA PHE A 429 13.81 10.57 13.87
C PHE A 429 13.98 9.52 14.97
N ARG A 430 15.10 8.78 14.96
CA ARG A 430 15.42 7.78 16.00
C ARG A 430 15.98 8.38 17.29
N LYS A 431 16.59 9.57 17.21
CA LYS A 431 17.18 10.28 18.35
C LYS A 431 16.86 11.77 18.23
N PRO A 432 15.61 12.17 18.49
CA PRO A 432 15.23 13.58 18.49
C PRO A 432 15.90 14.31 19.64
N VAL A 433 16.34 15.53 19.35
CA VAL A 433 16.87 16.47 20.34
C VAL A 433 15.87 17.60 20.47
N VAL A 434 15.25 17.69 21.64
CA VAL A 434 14.27 18.73 21.96
C VAL A 434 14.99 19.81 22.75
N GLU A 435 14.98 21.03 22.22
CA GLU A 435 15.56 22.18 22.92
C GLU A 435 14.68 22.59 24.09
N LYS A 436 15.29 23.16 25.13
CA LYS A 436 14.52 23.76 26.23
C LYS A 436 13.71 24.93 25.70
N PRO A 437 12.49 25.14 26.21
CA PRO A 437 11.65 26.26 25.78
C PRO A 437 12.37 27.60 25.98
N ASN A 438 12.24 28.50 25.02
CA ASN A 438 12.87 29.82 25.10
C ASN A 438 12.00 30.74 25.96
N ILE A 439 12.38 30.91 27.22
CA ILE A 439 11.66 31.62 28.28
C ILE A 439 11.62 33.14 28.05
N LEU A 440 12.65 33.72 27.44
CA LEU A 440 12.79 35.15 27.24
C LEU A 440 11.68 35.79 26.37
N LYS A 441 10.96 34.97 25.55
CA LYS A 441 9.83 35.43 24.76
C LYS A 441 8.45 35.15 25.40
N THR A 442 8.42 34.47 26.54
CA THR A 442 7.19 34.16 27.30
C THR A 442 6.84 35.16 28.39
N LEU A 443 7.73 36.13 28.64
CA LEU A 443 7.48 37.18 29.63
C LEU A 443 6.46 38.23 29.10
N THR A 444 5.23 37.79 28.79
CA THR A 444 4.06 38.64 28.60
C THR A 444 3.19 38.71 29.87
N GLY A 445 3.70 38.23 31.00
CA GLY A 445 3.04 38.22 32.29
C GLY A 445 3.35 39.44 33.19
N PRO A 446 3.01 39.40 34.47
CA PRO A 446 3.13 40.51 35.43
C PRO A 446 4.51 41.16 35.52
N ALA A 447 5.60 40.41 35.24
CA ALA A 447 6.96 40.92 35.22
C ALA A 447 7.23 41.99 34.17
N LEU A 448 6.58 41.90 32.99
CA LEU A 448 6.64 42.93 31.95
C LEU A 448 5.84 44.19 32.33
N ARG A 449 4.82 44.10 33.18
CA ARG A 449 4.11 45.26 33.72
C ARG A 449 4.99 46.08 34.66
N LEU A 450 5.92 45.44 35.35
CA LEU A 450 6.90 46.13 36.20
C LEU A 450 8.01 46.79 35.38
N LEU A 451 8.43 46.20 34.27
CA LEU A 451 9.40 46.79 33.34
C LEU A 451 8.79 47.89 32.46
N LYS A 452 7.48 47.88 32.19
CA LYS A 452 6.78 48.94 31.43
C LYS A 452 6.60 50.24 32.21
N LYS A 453 6.84 50.27 33.54
CA LYS A 453 6.83 51.47 34.36
C LYS A 453 8.11 52.32 34.26
N GLY A 454 9.09 51.82 33.55
CA GLY A 454 10.34 52.55 33.29
C GLY A 454 10.80 52.39 31.86
N ARG A 455 10.39 53.32 31.02
CA ARG A 455 10.79 53.65 29.64
C ARG A 455 10.06 52.98 28.49
N ASP A 456 9.44 53.84 27.70
CA ASP A 456 9.06 53.69 26.31
C ASP A 456 10.28 53.38 25.42
N ILE A 457 10.58 52.08 25.16
CA ILE A 457 11.70 51.72 24.28
C ILE A 457 11.29 50.69 23.20
N PHE A 458 10.02 50.38 23.01
CA PHE A 458 9.60 49.71 21.78
C PHE A 458 8.38 50.39 21.19
N PRO A 459 8.56 51.05 20.00
CA PRO A 459 7.43 51.55 19.25
C PRO A 459 6.67 50.35 18.69
N GLY A 460 5.37 50.28 19.00
CA GLY A 460 4.40 49.41 18.34
C GLY A 460 4.79 47.93 18.25
N GLY A 461 4.80 47.22 19.37
CA GLY A 461 5.18 45.81 19.35
C GLY A 461 4.14 44.91 18.68
N GLU A 462 4.07 44.89 17.37
CA GLU A 462 3.48 43.80 16.64
C GLU A 462 4.42 42.60 16.77
N CYS A 463 3.91 41.50 17.29
CA CYS A 463 4.68 40.27 17.37
C CYS A 463 4.91 39.71 15.95
N GLU A 464 5.98 39.01 15.73
CA GLU A 464 6.16 38.18 14.54
C GLU A 464 5.11 37.08 14.54
N VAL A 465 4.18 37.10 13.55
CA VAL A 465 3.13 36.11 13.39
C VAL A 465 3.77 34.75 13.08
N PHE A 466 3.61 33.80 14.01
CA PHE A 466 4.11 32.45 13.82
C PHE A 466 3.17 31.61 12.97
N TYR A 467 1.85 31.82 13.05
CA TYR A 467 0.84 31.04 12.32
C TYR A 467 -0.30 31.91 11.82
N ALA A 468 -0.55 31.80 10.50
CA ALA A 468 -1.65 32.48 9.81
C ALA A 468 -2.49 31.49 8.96
N GLY A 469 -2.48 30.21 9.29
CA GLY A 469 -3.18 29.17 8.55
C GLY A 469 -4.67 29.02 8.90
N SER A 470 -5.27 27.91 8.48
CA SER A 470 -6.73 27.70 8.47
C SER A 470 -7.35 27.33 9.82
N VAL A 471 -6.56 27.01 10.85
CA VAL A 471 -7.06 26.68 12.19
C VAL A 471 -7.34 27.96 12.97
N ALA A 472 -8.62 28.27 13.16
CA ALA A 472 -9.06 29.46 13.89
C ALA A 472 -8.69 29.39 15.38
N PRO A 473 -8.54 30.54 16.08
CA PRO A 473 -8.42 30.60 17.52
C PRO A 473 -9.63 29.96 18.20
N PRO A 474 -9.46 29.35 19.40
CA PRO A 474 -10.58 28.99 20.25
C PRO A 474 -11.46 30.21 20.54
N LYS A 475 -12.76 29.97 20.62
CA LYS A 475 -13.77 31.01 20.96
C LYS A 475 -13.78 31.30 22.42
#